data_37c458799d5fcf310ca69398c0ac3d91
#
_entry.id   37c458799d5fcf310ca69398c0ac3d91
#
_cell.length_a   1.000
_cell.length_b   1.000
_cell.length_c   1.000
_cell.angle_alpha   90.00
_cell.angle_beta   90.00
_cell.angle_gamma   90.00
#
_symmetry.space_group_name_H-M   'P 1'
#
loop_
_entity.id
_entity.type
_entity.pdbx_description
1 polymer ?
#
loop_
_entity_poly.entity_id
_entity_poly.type
_entity_poly.pdbx_seq_one_letter_code
_entity_poly.pdbx_strand_id
1 'polypeptide(L)'
;MFDEIHFNTIERLPNYVFAEVNAIKMAARRVGEDIIDFSMGNPDGKTSQHIIDKLCESANKDKTSGYSTSMGIYKLRLAICNWYKRKYSVNLDPESEVVATMGSKEGFVNLARAVINPGDVAIVPTPAYPIHTQAFIIAGGNVTKMPLFYNDHFELDENAFFESLNKALYESVPRARYVVVNFPHNPTTITCEKSFYERLVAMAKKERFYIISDIAYADLTFDGYQTPSILEVEGAKDVAVETYTLSKSYNMAGWRVGFVVGNKRLIAALKKIKSWFDYGMYTPIQVAATIALDGDQKCVEEICQIYDKRKDVLLDSFANAGWNLQKPKASMFIWARLPENKRHLKSLEFSKQLLQKANVAVSPGLGFGEAGDEFVRIALIENENRIRQAARNIKKFLKD
;
A
#
# COMPACT_ATOMS: atom_id res chain seq x y z
N MET A 1 29.43 28.78 -6.83
CA MET A 1 29.68 27.83 -7.96
C MET A 1 28.98 26.50 -7.79
N PHE A 2 29.02 25.79 -6.63
CA PHE A 2 28.26 24.53 -6.44
C PHE A 2 26.79 24.74 -6.11
N ASP A 3 26.40 25.88 -5.55
CA ASP A 3 25.00 26.22 -5.20
C ASP A 3 24.09 26.46 -6.44
N GLU A 4 24.71 26.55 -7.63
CA GLU A 4 23.99 26.68 -8.91
C GLU A 4 23.60 25.32 -9.54
N ILE A 5 24.02 24.21 -8.90
CA ILE A 5 23.68 22.87 -9.38
C ILE A 5 22.31 22.46 -8.84
N HIS A 6 21.31 22.41 -9.72
CA HIS A 6 19.96 22.02 -9.37
C HIS A 6 19.75 20.49 -9.45
N PHE A 7 19.11 19.93 -8.43
CA PHE A 7 18.69 18.53 -8.40
C PHE A 7 17.21 18.41 -8.81
N ASN A 8 16.93 18.70 -10.07
CA ASN A 8 15.58 18.85 -10.61
C ASN A 8 14.59 17.73 -10.21
N THR A 9 15.05 16.49 -10.16
CA THR A 9 14.18 15.37 -9.74
C THR A 9 13.77 15.48 -8.29
N ILE A 10 14.69 15.93 -7.42
CA ILE A 10 14.44 16.08 -5.98
C ILE A 10 13.52 17.28 -5.72
N GLU A 11 13.74 18.39 -6.44
CA GLU A 11 12.92 19.61 -6.33
C GLU A 11 11.45 19.39 -6.74
N ARG A 12 11.19 18.41 -7.61
CA ARG A 12 9.83 18.00 -8.00
C ARG A 12 9.09 17.17 -6.95
N LEU A 13 9.82 16.64 -5.95
CA LEU A 13 9.20 15.85 -4.88
C LEU A 13 8.65 16.79 -3.79
N PRO A 14 7.41 16.60 -3.35
CA PRO A 14 6.85 17.40 -2.27
C PRO A 14 7.56 17.12 -0.94
N ASN A 15 7.49 18.07 -0.02
CA ASN A 15 7.90 17.85 1.35
C ASN A 15 7.12 16.66 1.95
N TYR A 16 7.82 15.83 2.69
CA TYR A 16 7.21 14.64 3.29
C TYR A 16 6.42 15.04 4.54
N VAL A 17 5.12 15.29 4.35
CA VAL A 17 4.19 15.81 5.39
C VAL A 17 4.24 15.01 6.69
N PHE A 18 4.41 13.68 6.59
CA PHE A 18 4.52 12.82 7.78
C PHE A 18 5.77 13.09 8.63
N ALA A 19 6.80 13.73 8.08
CA ALA A 19 8.03 14.06 8.82
C ALA A 19 7.76 15.05 9.94
N GLU A 20 6.85 16.02 9.75
CA GLU A 20 6.52 17.02 10.77
C GLU A 20 5.84 16.37 11.99
N VAL A 21 4.83 15.54 11.76
CA VAL A 21 4.14 14.83 12.85
C VAL A 21 5.11 13.85 13.54
N ASN A 22 5.98 13.19 12.77
CA ASN A 22 6.97 12.28 13.32
C ASN A 22 8.02 13.01 14.19
N ALA A 23 8.45 14.20 13.78
CA ALA A 23 9.38 15.01 14.56
C ALA A 23 8.80 15.39 15.94
N ILE A 24 7.54 15.86 15.98
CA ILE A 24 6.82 16.18 17.23
C ILE A 24 6.68 14.92 18.09
N LYS A 25 6.26 13.80 17.52
CA LYS A 25 6.14 12.51 18.21
C LYS A 25 7.45 12.05 18.83
N MET A 26 8.54 12.13 18.07
CA MET A 26 9.87 11.74 18.58
C MET A 26 10.38 12.67 19.67
N ALA A 27 10.09 13.97 19.60
CA ALA A 27 10.41 14.92 20.65
C ALA A 27 9.65 14.61 21.95
N ALA A 28 8.33 14.35 21.87
CA ALA A 28 7.51 13.96 23.01
C ALA A 28 7.99 12.67 23.68
N ARG A 29 8.29 11.64 22.88
CA ARG A 29 8.86 10.37 23.41
C ARG A 29 10.20 10.54 24.12
N ARG A 30 11.07 11.48 23.65
CA ARG A 30 12.36 11.73 24.29
C ARG A 30 12.25 12.32 25.70
N VAL A 31 11.16 13.02 25.99
CA VAL A 31 10.89 13.57 27.34
C VAL A 31 10.00 12.63 28.16
N GLY A 32 9.76 11.40 27.69
CA GLY A 32 9.07 10.37 28.43
C GLY A 32 7.53 10.37 28.29
N GLU A 33 6.97 11.12 27.33
CA GLU A 33 5.53 11.09 27.11
C GLU A 33 5.05 9.78 26.50
N ASP A 34 3.94 9.26 27.01
CA ASP A 34 3.31 8.02 26.57
C ASP A 34 2.40 8.30 25.36
N ILE A 35 2.97 8.19 24.15
CA ILE A 35 2.26 8.42 22.89
C ILE A 35 1.62 7.14 22.37
N ILE A 36 0.31 7.16 22.13
CA ILE A 36 -0.44 6.11 21.45
C ILE A 36 -0.35 6.37 19.94
N ASP A 37 0.27 5.45 19.20
CA ASP A 37 0.71 5.72 17.84
C ASP A 37 -0.10 4.95 16.78
N PHE A 38 -1.09 5.60 16.18
CA PHE A 38 -1.82 5.11 15.01
C PHE A 38 -1.30 5.69 13.68
N SER A 39 -0.16 6.41 13.70
CA SER A 39 0.30 7.14 12.50
C SER A 39 1.02 6.25 11.50
N MET A 40 1.64 5.16 11.90
CA MET A 40 2.45 4.31 11.04
C MET A 40 1.68 3.06 10.59
N GLY A 41 1.73 2.77 9.29
CA GLY A 41 1.21 1.50 8.75
C GLY A 41 2.21 0.35 8.89
N ASN A 42 2.79 0.18 10.06
CA ASN A 42 3.76 -0.89 10.36
C ASN A 42 3.10 -1.95 11.23
N PRO A 43 2.93 -3.20 10.75
CA PRO A 43 2.41 -4.28 11.59
C PRO A 43 3.22 -4.42 12.88
N ASP A 44 2.53 -4.58 14.00
CA ASP A 44 3.11 -4.74 15.34
C ASP A 44 3.27 -6.19 15.77
N GLY A 45 2.63 -7.12 15.04
CA GLY A 45 2.69 -8.55 15.30
C GLY A 45 4.02 -9.18 14.87
N LYS A 46 4.38 -10.29 15.53
CA LYS A 46 5.53 -11.11 15.15
C LYS A 46 5.22 -11.93 13.90
N THR A 47 6.21 -12.13 13.04
CA THR A 47 6.16 -13.13 11.96
C THR A 47 5.94 -14.52 12.57
N SER A 48 5.14 -15.37 11.93
CA SER A 48 4.83 -16.72 12.42
C SER A 48 6.08 -17.58 12.61
N GLN A 49 6.10 -18.39 13.68
CA GLN A 49 7.30 -19.11 14.13
C GLN A 49 7.85 -20.05 13.05
N HIS A 50 7.01 -20.79 12.32
CA HIS A 50 7.46 -21.70 11.27
C HIS A 50 8.22 -21.00 10.13
N ILE A 51 7.89 -19.72 9.83
CA ILE A 51 8.59 -18.89 8.85
C ILE A 51 9.96 -18.47 9.40
N ILE A 52 10.01 -18.08 10.69
CA ILE A 52 11.26 -17.72 11.37
C ILE A 52 12.20 -18.93 11.46
N ASP A 53 11.68 -20.09 11.84
CA ASP A 53 12.46 -21.33 11.94
C ASP A 53 13.09 -21.69 10.59
N LYS A 54 12.33 -21.50 9.50
CA LYS A 54 12.85 -21.73 8.16
C LYS A 54 13.92 -20.74 7.73
N LEU A 55 13.81 -19.48 8.14
CA LEU A 55 14.89 -18.51 7.97
C LEU A 55 16.16 -18.97 8.67
N CYS A 56 16.05 -19.31 9.96
CA CYS A 56 17.18 -19.75 10.78
C CYS A 56 17.81 -21.03 10.23
N GLU A 57 17.01 -22.02 9.86
CA GLU A 57 17.48 -23.26 9.21
C GLU A 57 18.25 -22.94 7.93
N SER A 58 17.71 -22.08 7.09
CA SER A 58 18.33 -21.71 5.82
C SER A 58 19.60 -20.89 6.00
N ALA A 59 19.62 -19.95 6.97
CA ALA A 59 20.79 -19.12 7.23
C ALA A 59 22.00 -19.91 7.75
N ASN A 60 21.75 -21.04 8.41
CA ASN A 60 22.79 -21.94 8.91
C ASN A 60 23.34 -22.92 7.85
N LYS A 61 22.81 -22.91 6.62
CA LYS A 61 23.31 -23.78 5.56
C LYS A 61 24.48 -23.15 4.84
N ASP A 62 25.46 -23.98 4.46
CA ASP A 62 26.55 -23.57 3.60
C ASP A 62 26.01 -22.99 2.27
N LYS A 63 26.72 -22.02 1.72
CA LYS A 63 26.45 -21.43 0.40
C LYS A 63 25.17 -20.57 0.29
N THR A 64 24.46 -20.28 1.39
CA THR A 64 23.29 -19.41 1.35
C THR A 64 23.64 -17.92 1.46
N SER A 65 24.89 -17.58 1.81
CA SER A 65 25.38 -16.21 1.95
C SER A 65 25.86 -15.58 0.63
N GLY A 66 25.92 -16.35 -0.47
CA GLY A 66 26.28 -15.83 -1.78
C GLY A 66 25.20 -14.95 -2.39
N TYR A 67 25.59 -14.19 -3.41
CA TYR A 67 24.63 -13.40 -4.20
C TYR A 67 23.53 -14.28 -4.78
N SER A 68 22.31 -13.77 -4.72
CA SER A 68 21.14 -14.40 -5.33
C SER A 68 20.93 -13.89 -6.77
N THR A 69 19.77 -14.16 -7.33
CA THR A 69 19.32 -13.60 -8.60
C THR A 69 18.38 -12.43 -8.36
N SER A 70 18.53 -11.35 -9.13
CA SER A 70 17.72 -10.13 -9.01
C SER A 70 16.22 -10.35 -9.18
N MET A 71 15.81 -11.39 -9.92
CA MET A 71 14.39 -11.73 -10.12
C MET A 71 13.82 -12.66 -9.03
N GLY A 72 14.63 -13.07 -8.06
CA GLY A 72 14.26 -14.04 -7.02
C GLY A 72 14.52 -15.50 -7.43
N ILE A 73 14.77 -16.36 -6.43
CA ILE A 73 15.02 -17.79 -6.67
C ILE A 73 13.79 -18.44 -7.32
N TYR A 74 14.03 -19.48 -8.15
CA TYR A 74 12.97 -20.18 -8.85
C TYR A 74 11.86 -20.70 -7.92
N LYS A 75 12.23 -21.28 -6.77
CA LYS A 75 11.29 -21.83 -5.81
C LYS A 75 10.35 -20.75 -5.25
N LEU A 76 10.84 -19.54 -5.00
CA LEU A 76 9.98 -18.43 -4.55
C LEU A 76 9.03 -18.00 -5.67
N ARG A 77 9.52 -17.88 -6.90
CA ARG A 77 8.66 -17.52 -8.05
C ARG A 77 7.58 -18.57 -8.31
N LEU A 78 7.92 -19.85 -8.15
CA LEU A 78 6.95 -20.94 -8.24
C LEU A 78 5.92 -20.89 -7.09
N ALA A 79 6.34 -20.61 -5.85
CA ALA A 79 5.44 -20.46 -4.73
C ALA A 79 4.46 -19.27 -4.93
N ILE A 80 4.92 -18.18 -5.54
CA ILE A 80 4.04 -17.06 -5.94
C ILE A 80 2.98 -17.54 -6.95
N CYS A 81 3.38 -18.32 -7.96
CA CYS A 81 2.44 -18.89 -8.92
C CYS A 81 1.41 -19.81 -8.24
N ASN A 82 1.85 -20.68 -7.32
CA ASN A 82 0.98 -21.56 -6.56
C ASN A 82 -0.02 -20.78 -5.69
N TRP A 83 0.44 -19.70 -5.06
CA TRP A 83 -0.39 -18.81 -4.25
C TRP A 83 -1.49 -18.15 -5.11
N TYR A 84 -1.17 -17.63 -6.31
CA TYR A 84 -2.14 -17.07 -7.25
C TYR A 84 -3.14 -18.12 -7.74
N LYS A 85 -2.64 -19.33 -8.06
CA LYS A 85 -3.51 -20.44 -8.48
C LYS A 85 -4.49 -20.83 -7.38
N ARG A 86 -4.02 -20.95 -6.14
CA ARG A 86 -4.84 -21.35 -4.99
C ARG A 86 -5.86 -20.27 -4.62
N LYS A 87 -5.44 -19.00 -4.60
CA LYS A 87 -6.29 -17.91 -4.11
C LYS A 87 -7.24 -17.36 -5.17
N TYR A 88 -6.77 -17.22 -6.40
CA TYR A 88 -7.47 -16.52 -7.48
C TYR A 88 -7.76 -17.40 -8.70
N SER A 89 -7.38 -18.67 -8.69
CA SER A 89 -7.46 -19.56 -9.86
C SER A 89 -6.66 -19.07 -11.08
N VAL A 90 -5.67 -18.19 -10.87
CA VAL A 90 -4.84 -17.61 -11.91
C VAL A 90 -3.58 -18.45 -12.12
N ASN A 91 -3.35 -18.90 -13.36
CA ASN A 91 -2.12 -19.59 -13.74
C ASN A 91 -1.08 -18.58 -14.23
N LEU A 92 0.10 -18.58 -13.62
CA LEU A 92 1.24 -17.74 -13.98
C LEU A 92 2.44 -18.62 -14.38
N ASP A 93 3.26 -18.10 -15.29
CA ASP A 93 4.55 -18.69 -15.63
C ASP A 93 5.66 -18.07 -14.75
N PRO A 94 6.34 -18.86 -13.89
CA PRO A 94 7.37 -18.37 -13.01
C PRO A 94 8.58 -17.76 -13.75
N GLU A 95 8.79 -18.14 -15.03
CA GLU A 95 9.90 -17.61 -15.81
C GLU A 95 9.60 -16.29 -16.52
N SER A 96 8.39 -16.03 -16.94
CA SER A 96 8.06 -14.85 -17.75
C SER A 96 7.07 -13.88 -17.12
N GLU A 97 6.29 -14.29 -16.11
CA GLU A 97 5.20 -13.53 -15.54
C GLU A 97 5.38 -13.15 -14.06
N VAL A 98 6.56 -13.47 -13.46
CA VAL A 98 6.83 -13.27 -12.02
C VAL A 98 8.21 -12.67 -11.77
N VAL A 99 8.28 -11.69 -10.86
CA VAL A 99 9.54 -11.17 -10.27
C VAL A 99 9.34 -10.98 -8.77
N ALA A 100 10.21 -11.58 -7.96
CA ALA A 100 10.30 -11.26 -6.54
C ALA A 100 11.06 -9.94 -6.33
N THR A 101 10.62 -9.13 -5.37
CA THR A 101 11.12 -7.78 -5.14
C THR A 101 11.41 -7.53 -3.65
N MET A 102 12.26 -6.55 -3.35
CA MET A 102 12.57 -6.15 -1.97
C MET A 102 11.42 -5.32 -1.36
N GLY A 103 10.25 -5.95 -1.25
CA GLY A 103 8.95 -5.36 -0.95
C GLY A 103 8.28 -4.78 -2.20
N SER A 104 6.95 -4.64 -2.18
CA SER A 104 6.19 -4.11 -3.33
C SER A 104 6.61 -2.69 -3.71
N LYS A 105 7.00 -1.86 -2.74
CA LYS A 105 7.45 -0.48 -2.99
C LYS A 105 8.68 -0.41 -3.89
N GLU A 106 9.67 -1.25 -3.66
CA GLU A 106 10.87 -1.33 -4.52
C GLU A 106 10.48 -1.82 -5.92
N GLY A 107 9.67 -2.88 -6.01
CA GLY A 107 9.17 -3.39 -7.27
C GLY A 107 8.40 -2.34 -8.07
N PHE A 108 7.53 -1.57 -7.42
CA PHE A 108 6.75 -0.49 -8.04
C PHE A 108 7.66 0.62 -8.58
N VAL A 109 8.63 1.08 -7.79
CA VAL A 109 9.57 2.14 -8.20
C VAL A 109 10.44 1.68 -9.37
N ASN A 110 10.99 0.48 -9.31
CA ASN A 110 11.83 -0.04 -10.39
C ASN A 110 11.01 -0.36 -11.65
N LEU A 111 9.76 -0.77 -11.51
CA LEU A 111 8.86 -0.90 -12.67
C LEU A 111 8.65 0.45 -13.34
N ALA A 112 8.30 1.50 -12.57
CA ALA A 112 8.14 2.85 -13.11
C ALA A 112 9.42 3.31 -13.83
N ARG A 113 10.60 3.12 -13.22
CA ARG A 113 11.90 3.47 -13.84
C ARG A 113 12.22 2.66 -15.10
N ALA A 114 11.71 1.42 -15.20
CA ALA A 114 11.93 0.56 -16.35
C ALA A 114 11.07 0.95 -17.57
N VAL A 115 9.88 1.53 -17.33
CA VAL A 115 8.87 1.67 -18.38
C VAL A 115 8.55 3.12 -18.73
N ILE A 116 8.86 4.08 -17.85
CA ILE A 116 8.62 5.52 -18.07
C ILE A 116 9.76 6.13 -18.88
N ASN A 117 9.42 6.80 -19.96
CA ASN A 117 10.34 7.71 -20.65
C ASN A 117 10.16 9.14 -20.10
N PRO A 118 11.19 10.01 -20.24
CA PRO A 118 11.06 11.41 -19.87
C PRO A 118 9.82 12.05 -20.55
N GLY A 119 8.96 12.66 -19.73
CA GLY A 119 7.73 13.30 -20.20
C GLY A 119 6.50 12.38 -20.33
N ASP A 120 6.64 11.05 -20.27
CA ASP A 120 5.47 10.15 -20.23
C ASP A 120 4.56 10.50 -19.05
N VAL A 121 3.27 10.23 -19.19
CA VAL A 121 2.25 10.52 -18.16
C VAL A 121 1.66 9.23 -17.60
N ALA A 122 1.53 9.19 -16.27
CA ALA A 122 0.73 8.20 -15.55
C ALA A 122 -0.49 8.88 -14.89
N ILE A 123 -1.63 8.19 -14.87
CA ILE A 123 -2.83 8.62 -14.14
C ILE A 123 -2.86 7.89 -12.80
N VAL A 124 -3.04 8.65 -11.72
CA VAL A 124 -3.11 8.13 -10.36
C VAL A 124 -4.34 8.70 -9.64
N PRO A 125 -5.30 7.85 -9.23
CA PRO A 125 -6.41 8.27 -8.38
C PRO A 125 -5.89 8.80 -7.04
N THR A 126 -6.45 9.92 -6.55
CA THR A 126 -6.05 10.57 -5.30
C THR A 126 -7.25 10.83 -4.39
N PRO A 127 -7.10 10.76 -3.04
CA PRO A 127 -5.83 10.61 -2.30
C PRO A 127 -5.15 9.28 -2.57
N ALA A 128 -3.82 9.17 -2.47
CA ALA A 128 -3.08 7.97 -2.83
C ALA A 128 -1.91 7.70 -1.89
N TYR A 129 -1.49 6.44 -1.81
CA TYR A 129 -0.20 6.13 -1.17
C TYR A 129 0.92 6.85 -1.94
N PRO A 130 1.76 7.67 -1.27
CA PRO A 130 2.65 8.62 -1.97
C PRO A 130 3.52 8.01 -3.07
N ILE A 131 3.94 6.75 -2.93
CA ILE A 131 4.80 6.15 -3.95
C ILE A 131 4.10 5.94 -5.29
N HIS A 132 2.76 5.83 -5.31
CA HIS A 132 2.00 5.67 -6.55
C HIS A 132 2.11 6.89 -7.47
N THR A 133 2.36 8.06 -6.91
CA THR A 133 2.64 9.29 -7.67
C THR A 133 4.15 9.52 -7.82
N GLN A 134 4.90 9.42 -6.72
CA GLN A 134 6.30 9.82 -6.70
C GLN A 134 7.22 8.91 -7.52
N ALA A 135 6.88 7.62 -7.67
CA ALA A 135 7.68 6.71 -8.48
C ALA A 135 7.82 7.16 -9.94
N PHE A 136 6.75 7.68 -10.52
CA PHE A 136 6.76 8.19 -11.90
C PHE A 136 7.56 9.50 -12.02
N ILE A 137 7.45 10.39 -11.03
CA ILE A 137 8.25 11.62 -10.97
C ILE A 137 9.74 11.30 -10.83
N ILE A 138 10.10 10.36 -9.95
CA ILE A 138 11.47 9.87 -9.78
C ILE A 138 12.01 9.25 -11.09
N ALA A 139 11.14 8.60 -11.86
CA ALA A 139 11.49 8.03 -13.16
C ALA A 139 11.62 9.07 -14.29
N GLY A 140 11.34 10.35 -14.03
CA GLY A 140 11.40 11.43 -15.04
C GLY A 140 10.09 11.67 -15.78
N GLY A 141 9.02 10.97 -15.43
CA GLY A 141 7.68 11.15 -15.99
C GLY A 141 6.88 12.25 -15.29
N ASN A 142 5.61 12.32 -15.67
CA ASN A 142 4.60 13.21 -15.11
C ASN A 142 3.42 12.40 -14.57
N VAL A 143 2.64 13.01 -13.69
CA VAL A 143 1.45 12.38 -13.09
C VAL A 143 0.24 13.30 -13.27
N THR A 144 -0.80 12.77 -13.88
CA THR A 144 -2.15 13.35 -13.82
C THR A 144 -2.86 12.75 -12.61
N LYS A 145 -3.12 13.59 -11.62
CA LYS A 145 -3.90 13.21 -10.45
C LYS A 145 -5.38 13.23 -10.82
N MET A 146 -6.08 12.15 -10.55
CA MET A 146 -7.51 11.98 -10.78
C MET A 146 -8.22 11.81 -9.43
N PRO A 147 -9.35 12.50 -9.16
CA PRO A 147 -10.09 12.25 -7.93
C PRO A 147 -10.55 10.79 -7.82
N LEU A 148 -10.42 10.20 -6.63
CA LEU A 148 -11.05 8.93 -6.30
C LEU A 148 -12.44 9.22 -5.73
N PHE A 149 -13.49 8.86 -6.49
CA PHE A 149 -14.86 9.11 -6.13
C PHE A 149 -15.42 7.98 -5.27
N TYR A 150 -16.08 8.33 -4.18
CA TYR A 150 -16.77 7.41 -3.27
C TYR A 150 -17.86 8.15 -2.50
N ASN A 151 -18.87 7.40 -2.07
CA ASN A 151 -19.97 7.94 -1.26
C ASN A 151 -19.56 8.09 0.22
N ASP A 152 -20.49 8.57 1.05
CA ASP A 152 -20.27 8.75 2.49
C ASP A 152 -20.06 7.43 3.27
N HIS A 153 -20.38 6.29 2.65
CA HIS A 153 -20.11 4.96 3.18
C HIS A 153 -18.75 4.38 2.72
N PHE A 154 -17.91 5.18 2.04
CA PHE A 154 -16.64 4.78 1.42
C PHE A 154 -16.80 3.64 0.40
N GLU A 155 -17.90 3.61 -0.32
CA GLU A 155 -18.10 2.72 -1.46
C GLU A 155 -17.69 3.45 -2.74
N LEU A 156 -16.94 2.75 -3.61
CA LEU A 156 -16.44 3.30 -4.87
C LEU A 156 -17.60 3.70 -5.80
N ASP A 157 -17.60 4.96 -6.24
CA ASP A 157 -18.44 5.37 -7.34
C ASP A 157 -17.75 5.02 -8.66
N GLU A 158 -18.05 3.82 -9.16
CA GLU A 158 -17.43 3.31 -10.38
C GLU A 158 -17.74 4.17 -11.61
N ASN A 159 -18.95 4.72 -11.73
CA ASN A 159 -19.31 5.53 -12.90
C ASN A 159 -18.52 6.84 -12.91
N ALA A 160 -18.49 7.57 -11.81
CA ALA A 160 -17.69 8.78 -11.68
C ALA A 160 -16.19 8.49 -11.87
N PHE A 161 -15.70 7.33 -11.39
CA PHE A 161 -14.32 6.91 -11.62
C PHE A 161 -14.02 6.77 -13.12
N PHE A 162 -14.83 6.02 -13.86
CA PHE A 162 -14.58 5.77 -15.29
C PHE A 162 -14.81 7.01 -16.16
N GLU A 163 -15.74 7.88 -15.82
CA GLU A 163 -15.91 9.18 -16.47
C GLU A 163 -14.68 10.06 -16.28
N SER A 164 -14.17 10.16 -15.05
CA SER A 164 -12.96 10.92 -14.73
C SER A 164 -11.72 10.32 -15.37
N LEU A 165 -11.59 8.99 -15.42
CA LEU A 165 -10.49 8.32 -16.10
C LEU A 165 -10.49 8.60 -17.59
N ASN A 166 -11.65 8.53 -18.23
CA ASN A 166 -11.79 8.85 -19.64
C ASN A 166 -11.39 10.32 -19.93
N LYS A 167 -11.86 11.25 -19.11
CA LYS A 167 -11.47 12.67 -19.19
C LYS A 167 -9.96 12.84 -19.03
N ALA A 168 -9.35 12.23 -17.99
CA ALA A 168 -7.93 12.32 -17.74
C ALA A 168 -7.07 11.74 -18.89
N LEU A 169 -7.50 10.63 -19.50
CA LEU A 169 -6.86 10.05 -20.68
C LEU A 169 -6.92 10.98 -21.89
N TYR A 170 -8.06 11.64 -22.09
CA TYR A 170 -8.28 12.55 -23.23
C TYR A 170 -7.49 13.87 -23.07
N GLU A 171 -7.43 14.40 -21.84
CA GLU A 171 -6.76 15.69 -21.54
C GLU A 171 -5.24 15.56 -21.34
N SER A 172 -4.70 14.35 -21.16
CA SER A 172 -3.26 14.14 -20.96
C SER A 172 -2.45 14.39 -22.23
N VAL A 173 -1.44 15.27 -22.12
CA VAL A 173 -0.50 15.56 -23.20
C VAL A 173 0.94 15.41 -22.67
N PRO A 174 1.72 14.44 -23.18
CA PRO A 174 1.32 13.36 -24.07
C PRO A 174 0.26 12.44 -23.43
N ARG A 175 -0.44 11.68 -24.25
CA ARG A 175 -1.48 10.76 -23.77
C ARG A 175 -0.93 9.81 -22.73
N ALA A 176 -1.63 9.66 -21.59
CA ALA A 176 -1.21 8.80 -20.52
C ALA A 176 -1.17 7.32 -20.95
N ARG A 177 -0.12 6.61 -20.54
CA ARG A 177 0.13 5.21 -20.88
C ARG A 177 0.01 4.26 -19.71
N TYR A 178 -0.08 4.79 -18.49
CA TYR A 178 -0.12 4.00 -17.26
C TYR A 178 -1.23 4.53 -16.37
N VAL A 179 -2.01 3.61 -15.82
CA VAL A 179 -3.04 3.89 -14.81
C VAL A 179 -2.74 3.05 -13.58
N VAL A 180 -2.67 3.68 -12.42
CA VAL A 180 -2.46 2.99 -11.15
C VAL A 180 -3.81 2.80 -10.46
N VAL A 181 -4.05 1.60 -9.92
CA VAL A 181 -5.16 1.32 -9.02
C VAL A 181 -4.63 0.58 -7.79
N ASN A 182 -5.28 0.81 -6.64
CA ASN A 182 -4.90 0.18 -5.39
C ASN A 182 -6.17 -0.19 -4.62
N PHE A 183 -6.47 -1.49 -4.52
CA PHE A 183 -7.61 -2.00 -3.76
C PHE A 183 -7.24 -3.30 -3.04
N PRO A 184 -7.52 -3.42 -1.72
CA PRO A 184 -8.05 -2.40 -0.81
C PRO A 184 -7.16 -1.17 -0.74
N HIS A 185 -7.78 0.01 -0.76
CA HIS A 185 -7.10 1.27 -1.02
C HIS A 185 -6.41 1.84 0.23
N ASN A 186 -5.18 2.32 0.05
CA ASN A 186 -4.47 3.12 1.04
C ASN A 186 -4.39 4.58 0.55
N PRO A 187 -5.03 5.56 1.23
CA PRO A 187 -5.46 5.51 2.63
C PRO A 187 -6.94 5.21 2.87
N THR A 188 -7.82 5.27 1.87
CA THR A 188 -9.28 5.39 2.04
C THR A 188 -9.99 4.12 2.46
N THR A 189 -9.32 2.97 2.42
CA THR A 189 -9.85 1.63 2.71
C THR A 189 -10.93 1.12 1.74
N ILE A 190 -11.22 1.90 0.69
CA ILE A 190 -12.19 1.54 -0.35
C ILE A 190 -11.78 0.22 -1.00
N THR A 191 -12.78 -0.58 -1.31
CA THR A 191 -12.66 -1.85 -2.00
C THR A 191 -13.33 -1.78 -3.37
N CYS A 192 -13.05 -2.73 -4.23
CA CYS A 192 -13.74 -2.88 -5.51
C CYS A 192 -14.19 -4.33 -5.70
N GLU A 193 -15.14 -4.53 -6.62
CA GLU A 193 -15.57 -5.84 -7.05
C GLU A 193 -14.85 -6.25 -8.35
N LYS A 194 -14.92 -7.52 -8.72
CA LYS A 194 -14.28 -8.02 -9.95
C LYS A 194 -14.81 -7.31 -11.20
N SER A 195 -16.08 -6.93 -11.23
CA SER A 195 -16.72 -6.18 -12.32
C SER A 195 -16.02 -4.86 -12.62
N PHE A 196 -15.50 -4.17 -11.60
CA PHE A 196 -14.66 -2.98 -11.79
C PHE A 196 -13.41 -3.29 -12.63
N TYR A 197 -12.72 -4.39 -12.32
CA TYR A 197 -11.53 -4.80 -13.08
C TYR A 197 -11.87 -5.26 -14.50
N GLU A 198 -13.01 -5.92 -14.71
CA GLU A 198 -13.50 -6.29 -16.04
C GLU A 198 -13.68 -5.06 -16.93
N ARG A 199 -14.32 -4.01 -16.40
CA ARG A 199 -14.50 -2.73 -17.08
C ARG A 199 -13.17 -2.01 -17.32
N LEU A 200 -12.27 -2.02 -16.34
CA LEU A 200 -10.95 -1.35 -16.45
C LEU A 200 -10.05 -2.04 -17.48
N VAL A 201 -10.00 -3.37 -17.52
CA VAL A 201 -9.23 -4.15 -18.49
C VAL A 201 -9.77 -3.92 -19.91
N ALA A 202 -11.09 -3.93 -20.09
CA ALA A 202 -11.70 -3.63 -21.39
C ALA A 202 -11.34 -2.22 -21.87
N MET A 203 -11.40 -1.21 -20.98
CA MET A 203 -11.00 0.14 -21.28
C MET A 203 -9.49 0.24 -21.61
N ALA A 204 -8.63 -0.44 -20.85
CA ALA A 204 -7.19 -0.45 -21.08
C ALA A 204 -6.81 -1.01 -22.47
N LYS A 205 -7.48 -2.07 -22.90
CA LYS A 205 -7.29 -2.63 -24.25
C LYS A 205 -7.74 -1.66 -25.33
N LYS A 206 -8.91 -1.04 -25.18
CA LYS A 206 -9.47 -0.08 -26.12
C LYS A 206 -8.60 1.17 -26.24
N GLU A 207 -8.25 1.75 -25.09
CA GLU A 207 -7.55 3.04 -25.01
C GLU A 207 -6.00 2.91 -24.99
N ARG A 208 -5.47 1.67 -24.98
CA ARG A 208 -4.05 1.34 -25.10
C ARG A 208 -3.17 1.90 -23.97
N PHE A 209 -3.55 1.66 -22.72
CA PHE A 209 -2.73 1.93 -21.54
C PHE A 209 -2.46 0.67 -20.74
N TYR A 210 -1.42 0.68 -19.93
CA TYR A 210 -1.12 -0.38 -18.96
C TYR A 210 -1.70 -0.05 -17.58
N ILE A 211 -2.11 -1.09 -16.85
CA ILE A 211 -2.61 -0.99 -15.48
C ILE A 211 -1.54 -1.53 -14.53
N ILE A 212 -1.27 -0.77 -13.46
CA ILE A 212 -0.46 -1.22 -12.33
C ILE A 212 -1.39 -1.30 -11.12
N SER A 213 -1.74 -2.53 -10.72
CA SER A 213 -2.61 -2.81 -9.58
C SER A 213 -1.74 -3.08 -8.34
N ASP A 214 -1.98 -2.37 -7.22
CA ASP A 214 -1.33 -2.63 -5.94
C ASP A 214 -2.33 -3.24 -4.96
N ILE A 215 -2.10 -4.51 -4.58
CA ILE A 215 -2.98 -5.27 -3.69
C ILE A 215 -2.31 -5.59 -2.33
N ALA A 216 -1.53 -4.66 -1.80
CA ALA A 216 -0.76 -4.86 -0.57
C ALA A 216 -1.60 -5.32 0.64
N TYR A 217 -2.91 -5.10 0.65
CA TYR A 217 -3.84 -5.44 1.74
C TYR A 217 -4.83 -6.54 1.37
N ALA A 218 -4.56 -7.33 0.32
CA ALA A 218 -5.48 -8.31 -0.26
C ALA A 218 -5.97 -9.40 0.71
N ASP A 219 -5.22 -9.69 1.79
CA ASP A 219 -5.59 -10.70 2.77
C ASP A 219 -6.18 -10.11 4.06
N LEU A 220 -6.11 -8.79 4.24
CA LEU A 220 -6.68 -8.13 5.42
C LEU A 220 -8.10 -7.67 5.10
N THR A 221 -9.02 -8.60 5.11
CA THR A 221 -10.43 -8.42 4.74
C THR A 221 -11.36 -8.81 5.89
N PHE A 222 -12.51 -8.18 5.97
CA PHE A 222 -13.48 -8.32 7.05
C PHE A 222 -14.86 -8.67 6.50
N ASP A 223 -15.74 -9.17 7.37
CA ASP A 223 -17.16 -9.44 7.06
C ASP A 223 -17.39 -10.29 5.79
N GLY A 224 -16.48 -11.24 5.50
CA GLY A 224 -16.58 -12.13 4.36
C GLY A 224 -16.18 -11.53 3.01
N TYR A 225 -15.75 -10.26 2.96
CA TYR A 225 -15.22 -9.68 1.74
C TYR A 225 -13.96 -10.41 1.28
N GLN A 226 -13.84 -10.62 -0.02
CA GLN A 226 -12.63 -11.18 -0.65
C GLN A 226 -12.13 -10.22 -1.71
N THR A 227 -10.88 -9.80 -1.57
CA THR A 227 -10.25 -8.91 -2.55
C THR A 227 -10.08 -9.63 -3.87
N PRO A 228 -10.64 -9.14 -4.98
CA PRO A 228 -10.39 -9.70 -6.30
C PRO A 228 -8.98 -9.34 -6.78
N SER A 229 -8.38 -10.20 -7.61
CA SER A 229 -7.19 -9.86 -8.39
C SER A 229 -7.61 -9.39 -9.78
N ILE A 230 -6.95 -8.34 -10.29
CA ILE A 230 -7.17 -7.93 -11.69
C ILE A 230 -6.83 -9.06 -12.67
N LEU A 231 -5.92 -9.95 -12.30
CA LEU A 231 -5.47 -11.05 -13.15
C LEU A 231 -6.51 -12.19 -13.27
N GLU A 232 -7.59 -12.18 -12.48
CA GLU A 232 -8.74 -13.08 -12.69
C GLU A 232 -9.58 -12.70 -13.91
N VAL A 233 -9.40 -11.49 -14.43
CA VAL A 233 -10.11 -11.00 -15.61
C VAL A 233 -9.44 -11.54 -16.87
N GLU A 234 -10.24 -12.09 -17.78
CA GLU A 234 -9.77 -12.60 -19.06
C GLU A 234 -9.04 -11.51 -19.87
N GLY A 235 -7.82 -11.83 -20.28
CA GLY A 235 -6.95 -10.92 -21.02
C GLY A 235 -6.33 -9.79 -20.19
N ALA A 236 -6.47 -9.78 -18.86
CA ALA A 236 -5.79 -8.80 -18.02
C ALA A 236 -4.26 -8.88 -18.15
N LYS A 237 -3.71 -10.07 -18.35
CA LYS A 237 -2.26 -10.26 -18.56
C LYS A 237 -1.71 -9.59 -19.83
N ASP A 238 -2.56 -9.15 -20.74
CA ASP A 238 -2.13 -8.37 -21.92
C ASP A 238 -1.82 -6.91 -21.54
N VAL A 239 -2.46 -6.38 -20.50
CA VAL A 239 -2.44 -4.93 -20.17
C VAL A 239 -2.12 -4.62 -18.71
N ALA A 240 -2.00 -5.61 -17.82
CA ALA A 240 -1.87 -5.35 -16.40
C ALA A 240 -0.71 -6.10 -15.74
N VAL A 241 -0.15 -5.48 -14.71
CA VAL A 241 0.65 -6.13 -13.66
C VAL A 241 0.03 -5.85 -12.30
N GLU A 242 0.30 -6.76 -11.36
CA GLU A 242 -0.14 -6.65 -10.00
C GLU A 242 1.04 -6.74 -9.03
N THR A 243 1.06 -5.87 -8.02
CA THR A 243 2.09 -5.84 -6.97
C THR A 243 1.50 -6.32 -5.64
N TYR A 244 2.27 -7.13 -4.92
CA TYR A 244 1.90 -7.64 -3.61
C TYR A 244 3.09 -7.63 -2.66
N THR A 245 2.83 -7.68 -1.36
CA THR A 245 3.87 -7.71 -0.31
C THR A 245 3.47 -8.63 0.84
N LEU A 246 4.45 -9.37 1.38
CA LEU A 246 4.27 -10.17 2.58
C LEU A 246 4.30 -9.31 3.85
N SER A 247 4.58 -8.02 3.72
CA SER A 247 4.72 -7.09 4.85
C SER A 247 3.51 -7.04 5.76
N LYS A 248 2.28 -7.18 5.21
CA LYS A 248 1.03 -7.00 5.93
C LYS A 248 0.43 -8.33 6.38
N SER A 249 0.18 -9.20 5.44
CA SER A 249 -0.50 -10.49 5.66
C SER A 249 0.31 -11.47 6.52
N TYR A 250 1.66 -11.34 6.51
CA TYR A 250 2.54 -12.26 7.24
C TYR A 250 3.37 -11.55 8.33
N ASN A 251 3.09 -10.29 8.66
CA ASN A 251 3.90 -9.49 9.58
C ASN A 251 5.40 -9.46 9.22
N MET A 252 5.71 -9.42 7.93
CA MET A 252 7.09 -9.46 7.40
C MET A 252 7.57 -8.10 6.88
N ALA A 253 7.12 -6.99 7.47
CA ALA A 253 7.42 -5.65 6.96
C ALA A 253 8.93 -5.35 6.88
N GLY A 254 9.70 -5.71 7.92
CA GLY A 254 11.15 -5.55 7.99
C GLY A 254 11.94 -6.52 7.10
N TRP A 255 11.32 -7.63 6.67
CA TRP A 255 11.97 -8.65 5.84
C TRP A 255 12.12 -8.24 4.38
N ARG A 256 11.36 -7.23 3.98
CA ARG A 256 11.40 -6.68 2.62
C ARG A 256 11.11 -7.70 1.52
N VAL A 257 10.00 -8.44 1.63
CA VAL A 257 9.56 -9.39 0.59
C VAL A 257 8.28 -8.89 -0.08
N GLY A 258 8.29 -8.87 -1.39
CA GLY A 258 7.15 -8.60 -2.26
C GLY A 258 7.38 -9.21 -3.63
N PHE A 259 6.46 -8.96 -4.54
CA PHE A 259 6.59 -9.41 -5.92
C PHE A 259 5.71 -8.57 -6.87
N VAL A 260 6.04 -8.67 -8.15
CA VAL A 260 5.25 -8.14 -9.27
C VAL A 260 4.97 -9.27 -10.23
N VAL A 261 3.71 -9.40 -10.65
CA VAL A 261 3.25 -10.46 -11.55
C VAL A 261 2.37 -9.92 -12.66
N GLY A 262 2.23 -10.65 -13.77
CA GLY A 262 1.29 -10.35 -14.84
C GLY A 262 1.93 -10.19 -16.20
N ASN A 263 1.72 -9.06 -16.87
CA ASN A 263 2.12 -8.81 -18.24
C ASN A 263 3.61 -9.11 -18.51
N LYS A 264 3.90 -10.04 -19.41
CA LYS A 264 5.26 -10.53 -19.73
C LYS A 264 6.23 -9.40 -20.13
N ARG A 265 5.74 -8.40 -20.87
CA ARG A 265 6.58 -7.30 -21.36
C ARG A 265 7.01 -6.38 -20.21
N LEU A 266 6.09 -6.05 -19.31
CA LEU A 266 6.37 -5.23 -18.13
C LEU A 266 7.26 -6.00 -17.13
N ILE A 267 7.03 -7.30 -16.95
CA ILE A 267 7.86 -8.18 -16.14
C ILE A 267 9.29 -8.28 -16.72
N ALA A 268 9.44 -8.43 -18.03
CA ALA A 268 10.75 -8.44 -18.67
C ALA A 268 11.51 -7.12 -18.49
N ALA A 269 10.83 -5.99 -18.59
CA ALA A 269 11.42 -4.67 -18.33
C ALA A 269 11.88 -4.54 -16.86
N LEU A 270 11.05 -4.96 -15.90
CA LEU A 270 11.41 -4.96 -14.49
C LEU A 270 12.61 -5.88 -14.20
N LYS A 271 12.64 -7.09 -14.76
CA LYS A 271 13.80 -8.01 -14.65
C LYS A 271 15.07 -7.37 -15.18
N LYS A 272 14.97 -6.71 -16.35
CA LYS A 272 16.11 -6.07 -17.00
C LYS A 272 16.69 -4.95 -16.12
N ILE A 273 15.87 -4.05 -15.59
CA ILE A 273 16.38 -2.95 -14.77
C ILE A 273 16.95 -3.46 -13.44
N LYS A 274 16.27 -4.41 -12.78
CA LYS A 274 16.76 -5.00 -11.52
C LYS A 274 18.12 -5.69 -11.70
N SER A 275 18.38 -6.32 -12.82
CA SER A 275 19.68 -6.97 -13.08
C SER A 275 20.87 -5.99 -13.09
N TRP A 276 20.61 -4.67 -13.20
CA TRP A 276 21.63 -3.62 -13.10
C TRP A 276 21.68 -2.97 -11.70
N PHE A 277 20.64 -3.12 -10.89
CA PHE A 277 20.53 -2.42 -9.60
C PHE A 277 20.86 -3.32 -8.40
N ASP A 278 20.52 -4.60 -8.47
CA ASP A 278 20.66 -5.50 -7.34
C ASP A 278 20.92 -6.95 -7.76
N TYR A 279 21.34 -7.74 -6.79
CA TYR A 279 21.48 -9.19 -6.90
C TYR A 279 20.35 -9.93 -6.16
N GLY A 280 19.22 -9.26 -5.93
CA GLY A 280 18.07 -9.83 -5.23
C GLY A 280 18.23 -9.89 -3.71
N MET A 281 17.21 -10.44 -3.07
CA MET A 281 17.15 -10.60 -1.62
C MET A 281 18.11 -11.71 -1.15
N TYR A 282 18.55 -11.61 0.09
CA TYR A 282 19.26 -12.66 0.81
C TYR A 282 18.52 -13.99 0.70
N THR A 283 19.21 -15.05 0.27
CA THR A 283 18.58 -16.35 -0.07
C THR A 283 17.75 -16.95 1.06
N PRO A 284 18.18 -16.97 2.33
CA PRO A 284 17.36 -17.47 3.44
C PRO A 284 16.02 -16.77 3.61
N ILE A 285 15.95 -15.45 3.36
CA ILE A 285 14.66 -14.71 3.38
C ILE A 285 13.74 -15.23 2.28
N GLN A 286 14.26 -15.48 1.09
CA GLN A 286 13.48 -16.01 -0.03
C GLN A 286 12.97 -17.43 0.23
N VAL A 287 13.78 -18.27 0.88
CA VAL A 287 13.37 -19.62 1.30
C VAL A 287 12.27 -19.58 2.35
N ALA A 288 12.38 -18.67 3.33
CA ALA A 288 11.34 -18.49 4.34
C ALA A 288 10.04 -17.93 3.71
N ALA A 289 10.15 -16.98 2.77
CA ALA A 289 9.00 -16.47 2.02
C ALA A 289 8.31 -17.55 1.15
N THR A 290 9.08 -18.51 0.61
CA THR A 290 8.53 -19.67 -0.10
C THR A 290 7.61 -20.47 0.84
N ILE A 291 8.06 -20.74 2.06
CA ILE A 291 7.26 -21.46 3.06
C ILE A 291 6.04 -20.65 3.51
N ALA A 292 6.17 -19.33 3.63
CA ALA A 292 5.05 -18.46 3.96
C ALA A 292 3.93 -18.55 2.90
N LEU A 293 4.28 -18.57 1.62
CA LEU A 293 3.32 -18.61 0.52
C LEU A 293 2.76 -20.01 0.25
N ASP A 294 3.58 -21.07 0.29
CA ASP A 294 3.15 -22.46 -0.01
C ASP A 294 2.58 -23.18 1.22
N GLY A 295 2.88 -22.72 2.43
CA GLY A 295 2.45 -23.34 3.68
C GLY A 295 0.99 -23.11 4.04
N ASP A 296 0.62 -23.59 5.22
CA ASP A 296 -0.68 -23.32 5.83
C ASP A 296 -0.89 -21.81 6.04
N GLN A 297 -2.04 -21.31 5.60
CA GLN A 297 -2.38 -19.89 5.68
C GLN A 297 -3.06 -19.49 7.01
N LYS A 298 -3.13 -20.40 7.99
CA LYS A 298 -3.73 -20.13 9.29
C LYS A 298 -3.14 -18.90 9.99
N CYS A 299 -1.82 -18.68 9.83
CA CYS A 299 -1.18 -17.47 10.36
C CYS A 299 -1.71 -16.16 9.76
N VAL A 300 -2.13 -16.17 8.49
CA VAL A 300 -2.76 -15.01 7.83
C VAL A 300 -4.15 -14.79 8.39
N GLU A 301 -4.93 -15.86 8.59
CA GLU A 301 -6.26 -15.79 9.19
C GLU A 301 -6.19 -15.25 10.63
N GLU A 302 -5.23 -15.73 11.44
CA GLU A 302 -5.01 -15.24 12.81
C GLU A 302 -4.65 -13.75 12.83
N ILE A 303 -3.78 -13.29 11.93
CA ILE A 303 -3.43 -11.86 11.78
C ILE A 303 -4.67 -11.06 11.38
N CYS A 304 -5.47 -11.54 10.43
CA CYS A 304 -6.69 -10.88 10.00
C CYS A 304 -7.69 -10.73 11.16
N GLN A 305 -7.89 -11.78 11.98
CA GLN A 305 -8.76 -11.76 13.16
C GLN A 305 -8.30 -10.72 14.19
N ILE A 306 -6.99 -10.52 14.38
CA ILE A 306 -6.47 -9.48 15.27
C ILE A 306 -6.88 -8.10 14.77
N TYR A 307 -6.72 -7.80 13.48
CA TYR A 307 -7.12 -6.52 12.92
C TYR A 307 -8.64 -6.33 12.93
N ASP A 308 -9.41 -7.39 12.68
CA ASP A 308 -10.87 -7.36 12.74
C ASP A 308 -11.36 -6.97 14.14
N LYS A 309 -10.85 -7.62 15.17
CA LYS A 309 -11.15 -7.30 16.57
C LYS A 309 -10.75 -5.86 16.95
N ARG A 310 -9.55 -5.43 16.55
CA ARG A 310 -9.07 -4.06 16.82
C ARG A 310 -9.93 -3.02 16.12
N LYS A 311 -10.36 -3.29 14.90
CA LYS A 311 -11.31 -2.47 14.13
C LYS A 311 -12.58 -2.24 14.93
N ASP A 312 -13.23 -3.30 15.40
CA ASP A 312 -14.49 -3.21 16.13
C ASP A 312 -14.31 -2.43 17.45
N VAL A 313 -13.28 -2.75 18.24
CA VAL A 313 -12.96 -2.01 19.48
C VAL A 313 -12.68 -0.53 19.22
N LEU A 314 -12.01 -0.20 18.11
CA LEU A 314 -11.70 1.18 17.76
C LEU A 314 -12.97 1.94 17.38
N LEU A 315 -13.80 1.38 16.50
CA LEU A 315 -15.07 1.99 16.08
C LEU A 315 -15.98 2.28 17.27
N ASP A 316 -16.20 1.30 18.16
CA ASP A 316 -17.03 1.45 19.35
C ASP A 316 -16.45 2.48 20.33
N SER A 317 -15.13 2.42 20.57
CA SER A 317 -14.49 3.30 21.54
C SER A 317 -14.48 4.76 21.08
N PHE A 318 -14.27 4.99 19.77
CA PHE A 318 -14.22 6.34 19.21
C PHE A 318 -15.63 6.92 19.06
N ALA A 319 -16.64 6.11 18.73
CA ALA A 319 -18.04 6.54 18.76
C ALA A 319 -18.45 7.01 20.17
N ASN A 320 -18.09 6.27 21.23
CA ASN A 320 -18.31 6.65 22.62
C ASN A 320 -17.51 7.91 23.05
N ALA A 321 -16.45 8.24 22.30
CA ALA A 321 -15.69 9.48 22.48
C ALA A 321 -16.30 10.69 21.74
N GLY A 322 -17.30 10.48 20.88
CA GLY A 322 -17.94 11.50 20.05
C GLY A 322 -17.35 11.62 18.64
N TRP A 323 -16.60 10.61 18.19
CA TRP A 323 -16.04 10.57 16.85
C TRP A 323 -16.51 9.31 16.10
N ASN A 324 -17.60 9.45 15.34
CA ASN A 324 -18.16 8.37 14.54
C ASN A 324 -17.29 8.12 13.29
N LEU A 325 -16.90 6.86 13.10
CA LEU A 325 -16.03 6.44 12.01
C LEU A 325 -16.74 5.41 11.14
N GLN A 326 -16.42 5.38 9.85
CA GLN A 326 -16.95 4.39 8.94
C GLN A 326 -16.21 3.05 9.07
N LYS A 327 -16.96 1.97 9.02
CA LYS A 327 -16.43 0.60 9.09
C LYS A 327 -15.82 0.21 7.75
N PRO A 328 -14.51 -0.14 7.70
CA PRO A 328 -13.88 -0.62 6.46
C PRO A 328 -14.22 -2.09 6.20
N LYS A 329 -14.32 -2.48 4.92
CA LYS A 329 -14.43 -3.88 4.51
C LYS A 329 -13.07 -4.60 4.45
N ALA A 330 -11.98 -3.84 4.44
CA ALA A 330 -10.61 -4.38 4.31
C ALA A 330 -9.55 -3.38 4.75
N SER A 331 -8.29 -3.78 4.75
CA SER A 331 -7.11 -2.99 5.12
C SER A 331 -6.81 -2.98 6.62
N MET A 332 -5.64 -2.48 6.99
CA MET A 332 -5.25 -2.29 8.40
C MET A 332 -5.45 -0.84 8.86
N PHE A 333 -6.34 -0.09 8.22
CA PHE A 333 -6.57 1.33 8.48
C PHE A 333 -8.05 1.65 8.66
N ILE A 334 -8.29 2.78 9.30
CA ILE A 334 -9.55 3.54 9.22
C ILE A 334 -9.24 4.87 8.54
N TRP A 335 -10.02 5.24 7.54
CA TRP A 335 -10.00 6.58 6.94
C TRP A 335 -11.06 7.42 7.62
N ALA A 336 -10.61 8.33 8.47
CA ALA A 336 -11.46 9.03 9.41
C ALA A 336 -11.66 10.49 8.98
N ARG A 337 -12.89 10.87 8.65
CA ARG A 337 -13.23 12.30 8.49
C ARG A 337 -13.01 13.01 9.83
N LEU A 338 -12.46 14.22 9.80
CA LEU A 338 -12.26 15.02 11.00
C LEU A 338 -13.59 15.27 11.72
N PRO A 339 -13.62 15.24 13.06
CA PRO A 339 -14.80 15.59 13.83
C PRO A 339 -15.32 16.98 13.43
N GLU A 340 -16.64 17.15 13.39
CA GLU A 340 -17.27 18.35 12.84
C GLU A 340 -16.77 19.65 13.50
N ASN A 341 -16.66 19.65 14.82
CA ASN A 341 -16.16 20.78 15.59
C ASN A 341 -14.67 21.09 15.41
N LYS A 342 -13.90 20.19 14.76
CA LYS A 342 -12.46 20.32 14.50
C LYS A 342 -12.11 20.39 13.00
N ARG A 343 -13.09 20.37 12.08
CA ARG A 343 -12.81 20.40 10.62
C ARG A 343 -12.07 21.64 10.14
N HIS A 344 -12.26 22.77 10.83
CA HIS A 344 -11.57 24.02 10.54
C HIS A 344 -10.04 23.92 10.65
N LEU A 345 -9.51 22.97 11.43
CA LEU A 345 -8.07 22.76 11.62
C LEU A 345 -7.38 22.13 10.41
N LYS A 346 -8.14 21.48 9.52
CA LYS A 346 -7.56 20.63 8.48
C LYS A 346 -6.69 19.49 9.05
N SER A 347 -6.25 18.56 8.21
CA SER A 347 -5.68 17.29 8.69
C SER A 347 -4.33 17.44 9.40
N LEU A 348 -3.47 18.31 8.91
CA LEU A 348 -2.12 18.46 9.47
C LEU A 348 -2.16 19.11 10.86
N GLU A 349 -2.87 20.23 10.97
CA GLU A 349 -2.99 20.93 12.25
C GLU A 349 -3.79 20.11 13.27
N PHE A 350 -4.86 19.42 12.84
CA PHE A 350 -5.58 18.47 13.68
C PHE A 350 -4.66 17.38 14.22
N SER A 351 -3.82 16.78 13.38
CA SER A 351 -2.90 15.72 13.80
C SER A 351 -1.85 16.22 14.80
N LYS A 352 -1.35 17.44 14.63
CA LYS A 352 -0.43 18.10 15.58
C LYS A 352 -1.09 18.34 16.93
N GLN A 353 -2.28 18.94 16.95
CA GLN A 353 -3.00 19.22 18.18
C GLN A 353 -3.45 17.96 18.91
N LEU A 354 -3.91 16.93 18.17
CA LEU A 354 -4.27 15.65 18.76
C LEU A 354 -3.07 14.99 19.45
N LEU A 355 -1.90 15.06 18.82
CA LEU A 355 -0.65 14.54 19.38
C LEU A 355 -0.26 15.32 20.65
N GLN A 356 -0.27 16.65 20.61
CA GLN A 356 0.18 17.51 21.72
C GLN A 356 -0.78 17.52 22.91
N LYS A 357 -2.10 17.46 22.67
CA LYS A 357 -3.12 17.62 23.72
C LYS A 357 -3.70 16.30 24.22
N ALA A 358 -3.64 15.25 23.37
CA ALA A 358 -4.24 13.96 23.70
C ALA A 358 -3.21 12.81 23.73
N ASN A 359 -1.95 13.06 23.40
CA ASN A 359 -0.90 12.03 23.24
C ASN A 359 -1.29 10.92 22.26
N VAL A 360 -2.04 11.27 21.20
CA VAL A 360 -2.48 10.34 20.17
C VAL A 360 -1.95 10.80 18.80
N ALA A 361 -1.18 9.95 18.14
CA ALA A 361 -0.62 10.23 16.82
C ALA A 361 -1.45 9.54 15.73
N VAL A 362 -1.83 10.30 14.69
CA VAL A 362 -2.50 9.83 13.47
C VAL A 362 -1.78 10.34 12.22
N SER A 363 -1.99 9.73 11.07
CA SER A 363 -1.44 10.26 9.81
C SER A 363 -2.34 11.33 9.21
N PRO A 364 -1.87 12.57 8.99
CA PRO A 364 -2.66 13.60 8.31
C PRO A 364 -2.97 13.18 6.87
N GLY A 365 -4.22 13.38 6.46
CA GLY A 365 -4.68 12.99 5.13
C GLY A 365 -4.05 13.80 4.00
N LEU A 366 -3.62 15.04 4.27
CA LEU A 366 -2.83 15.86 3.34
C LEU A 366 -1.58 15.14 2.83
N GLY A 367 -0.98 14.26 3.65
CA GLY A 367 0.17 13.45 3.26
C GLY A 367 -0.11 12.43 2.14
N PHE A 368 -1.38 12.21 1.80
CA PHE A 368 -1.83 11.36 0.70
C PHE A 368 -2.36 12.16 -0.51
N GLY A 369 -2.34 13.48 -0.41
CA GLY A 369 -2.82 14.42 -1.43
C GLY A 369 -3.86 15.40 -0.86
N GLU A 370 -4.05 16.51 -1.56
CA GLU A 370 -4.94 17.61 -1.12
C GLU A 370 -6.38 17.16 -0.84
N ALA A 371 -6.90 16.22 -1.64
CA ALA A 371 -8.23 15.63 -1.43
C ALA A 371 -8.37 14.91 -0.08
N GLY A 372 -7.26 14.58 0.59
CA GLY A 372 -7.25 13.98 1.92
C GLY A 372 -7.30 14.96 3.09
N ASP A 373 -7.22 16.28 2.86
CA ASP A 373 -6.99 17.25 3.93
C ASP A 373 -8.15 17.45 4.93
N GLU A 374 -9.29 16.82 4.70
CA GLU A 374 -10.40 16.73 5.66
C GLU A 374 -10.44 15.41 6.45
N PHE A 375 -9.40 14.58 6.28
CA PHE A 375 -9.34 13.23 6.85
C PHE A 375 -8.01 13.00 7.57
N VAL A 376 -8.00 11.98 8.43
CA VAL A 376 -6.78 11.35 8.94
C VAL A 376 -6.86 9.85 8.72
N ARG A 377 -5.70 9.21 8.56
CA ARG A 377 -5.61 7.75 8.53
C ARG A 377 -5.18 7.24 9.90
N ILE A 378 -5.95 6.31 10.45
CA ILE A 378 -5.74 5.65 11.73
C ILE A 378 -5.34 4.21 11.46
N ALA A 379 -4.16 3.77 11.90
CA ALA A 379 -3.69 2.39 11.72
C ALA A 379 -4.13 1.50 12.91
N LEU A 380 -4.57 0.28 12.63
CA LEU A 380 -5.04 -0.69 13.62
C LEU A 380 -3.86 -1.46 14.29
N ILE A 381 -2.78 -0.77 14.63
CA ILE A 381 -1.53 -1.35 15.13
C ILE A 381 -1.37 -1.31 16.65
N GLU A 382 -2.31 -0.71 17.36
CA GLU A 382 -2.32 -0.69 18.83
C GLU A 382 -3.26 -1.77 19.38
N ASN A 383 -2.95 -2.31 20.54
CA ASN A 383 -3.83 -3.27 21.21
C ASN A 383 -5.10 -2.60 21.75
N GLU A 384 -6.10 -3.42 22.08
CA GLU A 384 -7.44 -2.98 22.47
C GLU A 384 -7.43 -2.05 23.71
N ASN A 385 -6.50 -2.24 24.66
CA ASN A 385 -6.40 -1.40 25.85
C ASN A 385 -5.87 -0.02 25.49
N ARG A 386 -4.88 0.05 24.60
CA ARG A 386 -4.33 1.30 24.07
C ARG A 386 -5.38 2.05 23.24
N ILE A 387 -6.16 1.33 22.42
CA ILE A 387 -7.28 1.91 21.65
C ILE A 387 -8.28 2.58 22.60
N ARG A 388 -8.70 1.88 23.67
CA ARG A 388 -9.62 2.45 24.66
C ARG A 388 -9.01 3.64 25.42
N GLN A 389 -7.71 3.61 25.71
CA GLN A 389 -6.99 4.73 26.31
C GLN A 389 -7.00 5.95 25.36
N ALA A 390 -6.68 5.75 24.08
CA ALA A 390 -6.73 6.81 23.08
C ALA A 390 -8.12 7.43 22.99
N ALA A 391 -9.18 6.63 22.98
CA ALA A 391 -10.56 7.13 22.95
C ALA A 391 -10.90 8.02 24.16
N ARG A 392 -10.43 7.67 25.36
CA ARG A 392 -10.59 8.52 26.55
C ARG A 392 -9.87 9.87 26.40
N ASN A 393 -8.67 9.87 25.84
CA ASN A 393 -7.89 11.07 25.59
C ASN A 393 -8.53 11.95 24.52
N ILE A 394 -8.97 11.33 23.42
CA ILE A 394 -9.70 12.00 22.32
C ILE A 394 -10.99 12.62 22.83
N LYS A 395 -11.74 11.94 23.70
CA LYS A 395 -12.97 12.48 24.30
C LYS A 395 -12.76 13.80 25.05
N LYS A 396 -11.61 13.94 25.74
CA LYS A 396 -11.25 15.20 26.42
C LYS A 396 -10.92 16.27 25.39
N PHE A 397 -10.06 15.95 24.41
CA PHE A 397 -9.65 16.86 23.33
C PHE A 397 -10.81 17.39 22.48
N LEU A 398 -11.86 16.60 22.28
CA LEU A 398 -13.04 17.02 21.49
C LEU A 398 -13.98 17.93 22.25
N LYS A 399 -13.87 18.01 23.59
CA LYS A 399 -14.68 18.91 24.43
C LYS A 399 -14.06 20.32 24.56
N ASP A 400 -12.74 20.40 24.40
CA ASP A 400 -11.97 21.67 24.39
C ASP A 400 -12.14 22.38 23.02
#